data_59e17c7caaac438af32af6e37ad3b88b
#
_entry.id   59e17c7caaac438af32af6e37ad3b88b
#
_cell.length_a   1.000
_cell.length_b   1.000
_cell.length_c   1.000
_cell.angle_alpha   90.00
_cell.angle_beta   90.00
_cell.angle_gamma   90.00
#
_symmetry.space_group_name_H-M   'P 1'
#
loop_
_entity.id
_entity.type
_entity.pdbx_description
1 polymer ?
#
loop_
_entity_poly.entity_id
_entity_poly.type
_entity_poly.pdbx_seq_one_letter_code
_entity_poly.pdbx_strand_id
1 'polypeptide(L)'
;MGFDFIELHTGKYAELSGSNQHKELQRIIESTHIANDLGLVVNAGHGLNYNNVRKIASINNMNELNIGHSIVARALAIGLEKSVREMKSLITLN
;
A
#
# COMPACT_ATOMS: atom_id res chain seq x y z
N MET A 1 16.38 -21.06 -5.45
CA MET A 1 16.84 -19.77 -4.98
C MET A 1 15.64 -18.88 -4.66
N GLY A 2 15.56 -18.38 -3.44
CA GLY A 2 14.47 -17.52 -3.02
C GLY A 2 14.78 -16.06 -3.24
N PHE A 3 13.74 -15.24 -3.20
CA PHE A 3 13.88 -13.79 -3.13
C PHE A 3 13.73 -13.35 -1.69
N ASP A 4 14.53 -12.38 -1.30
CA ASP A 4 14.34 -11.75 -0.01
C ASP A 4 13.28 -10.66 -0.14
N PHE A 5 12.41 -10.58 0.84
CA PHE A 5 11.32 -9.63 0.89
C PHE A 5 11.53 -8.66 2.04
N ILE A 6 11.09 -7.43 1.84
CA ILE A 6 10.90 -6.50 2.96
C ILE A 6 9.49 -5.98 2.92
N GLU A 7 8.95 -5.63 4.09
CA GLU A 7 7.66 -4.98 4.19
C GLU A 7 7.87 -3.58 4.75
N LEU A 8 7.43 -2.58 4.00
CA LEU A 8 7.43 -1.20 4.46
C LEU A 8 6.15 -0.95 5.23
N HIS A 9 6.29 -0.42 6.43
CA HIS A 9 5.15 -0.15 7.30
C HIS A 9 4.56 1.21 6.95
N THR A 10 3.33 1.22 6.46
CA THR A 10 2.65 2.44 5.97
C THR A 10 1.71 3.07 7.00
N GLY A 11 1.80 2.66 8.26
CA GLY A 11 0.95 3.21 9.33
C GLY A 11 1.14 4.70 9.54
N LYS A 12 2.38 5.17 9.54
CA LYS A 12 2.66 6.59 9.68
C LYS A 12 2.09 7.40 8.52
N TYR A 13 2.25 6.91 7.30
CA TYR A 13 1.65 7.53 6.12
C TYR A 13 0.13 7.62 6.27
N ALA A 14 -0.50 6.56 6.75
CA ALA A 14 -1.96 6.52 6.90
C ALA A 14 -2.48 7.52 7.94
N GLU A 15 -1.68 7.83 8.97
CA GLU A 15 -2.06 8.77 10.03
C GLU A 15 -1.84 10.23 9.67
N LEU A 16 -1.00 10.51 8.68
CA LEU A 16 -0.66 11.87 8.29
C LEU A 16 -1.60 12.40 7.22
N SER A 17 -1.58 13.71 7.02
CA SER A 17 -2.37 14.37 5.98
C SER A 17 -1.58 15.53 5.39
N GLY A 18 -2.04 16.03 4.23
CA GLY A 18 -1.44 17.18 3.57
C GLY A 18 0.04 17.01 3.25
N SER A 19 0.83 18.05 3.51
CA SER A 19 2.25 18.03 3.16
C SER A 19 3.06 17.02 3.97
N ASN A 20 2.66 16.72 5.20
CA ASN A 20 3.34 15.71 6.01
C ASN A 20 3.13 14.32 5.45
N GLN A 21 1.93 14.02 4.97
CA GLN A 21 1.65 12.75 4.32
C GLN A 21 2.45 12.62 3.00
N HIS A 22 2.55 13.71 2.26
CA HIS A 22 3.32 13.73 1.01
C HIS A 22 4.81 13.46 1.28
N LYS A 23 5.37 14.05 2.34
CA LYS A 23 6.77 13.78 2.72
C LYS A 23 6.99 12.32 3.08
N GLU A 24 6.05 11.73 3.80
CA GLU A 24 6.14 10.32 4.16
C GLU A 24 6.01 9.42 2.92
N LEU A 25 5.15 9.80 1.98
CA LEU A 25 5.03 9.10 0.69
C LEU A 25 6.37 9.11 -0.05
N GLN A 26 7.07 10.26 -0.07
CA GLN A 26 8.37 10.35 -0.72
C GLN A 26 9.39 9.43 -0.05
N ARG A 27 9.37 9.32 1.27
CA ARG A 27 10.23 8.39 2.00
C ARG A 27 9.97 6.94 1.60
N ILE A 28 8.69 6.58 1.44
CA ILE A 28 8.30 5.24 1.01
C ILE A 28 8.79 4.98 -0.40
N ILE A 29 8.64 5.93 -1.30
CA ILE A 29 9.12 5.82 -2.68
C ILE A 29 10.64 5.62 -2.71
N GLU A 30 11.39 6.43 -1.98
CA GLU A 30 12.85 6.31 -1.92
C GLU A 30 13.28 4.98 -1.33
N SER A 31 12.64 4.54 -0.25
CA SER A 31 12.94 3.26 0.38
C SER A 31 12.68 2.10 -0.57
N THR A 32 11.61 2.18 -1.36
CA THR A 32 11.29 1.17 -2.36
C THR A 32 12.37 1.10 -3.44
N HIS A 33 12.84 2.25 -3.93
CA HIS A 33 13.91 2.29 -4.92
C HIS A 33 15.21 1.70 -4.38
N ILE A 34 15.59 2.07 -3.17
CA ILE A 34 16.82 1.55 -2.55
C ILE A 34 16.73 0.04 -2.38
N ALA A 35 15.61 -0.45 -1.89
CA ALA A 35 15.41 -1.88 -1.68
C ALA A 35 15.46 -2.66 -3.00
N ASN A 36 14.81 -2.15 -4.03
CA ASN A 36 14.85 -2.79 -5.35
C ASN A 36 16.26 -2.81 -5.94
N ASP A 37 17.04 -1.75 -5.75
CA ASP A 37 18.42 -1.70 -6.20
C ASP A 37 19.29 -2.74 -5.48
N LEU A 38 18.91 -3.11 -4.26
CA LEU A 38 19.59 -4.15 -3.49
C LEU A 38 19.07 -5.57 -3.84
N GLY A 39 18.15 -5.67 -4.77
CA GLY A 39 17.60 -6.98 -5.16
C GLY A 39 16.48 -7.49 -4.26
N LEU A 40 15.91 -6.62 -3.42
CA LEU A 40 14.82 -7.00 -2.52
C LEU A 40 13.46 -6.81 -3.18
N VAL A 41 12.51 -7.67 -2.84
CA VAL A 41 11.12 -7.53 -3.24
C VAL A 41 10.40 -6.73 -2.16
N VAL A 42 9.70 -5.66 -2.56
CA VAL A 42 9.11 -4.72 -1.61
C VAL A 42 7.60 -4.91 -1.53
N ASN A 43 7.13 -5.15 -0.32
CA ASN A 43 5.72 -5.17 0.03
C ASN A 43 5.44 -4.00 0.96
N ALA A 44 4.19 -3.60 1.05
CA ALA A 44 3.79 -2.54 1.96
C ALA A 44 2.48 -2.89 2.64
N GLY A 45 2.27 -2.41 3.84
CA GLY A 45 1.06 -2.70 4.57
C GLY A 45 0.94 -1.89 5.84
N HIS A 46 -0.22 -1.96 6.43
CA HIS A 46 -0.69 -1.30 7.64
C HIS A 46 -1.30 0.07 7.38
N GLY A 47 -2.54 0.22 7.80
CA GLY A 47 -3.26 1.48 7.70
C GLY A 47 -3.76 1.85 6.30
N LEU A 48 -3.53 1.01 5.29
CA LEU A 48 -3.99 1.29 3.95
C LEU A 48 -5.51 1.09 3.84
N ASN A 49 -6.15 2.01 3.13
CA ASN A 49 -7.60 2.02 2.98
C ASN A 49 -7.99 2.54 1.59
N TYR A 50 -9.29 2.64 1.34
CA TYR A 50 -9.82 3.07 0.04
C TYR A 50 -9.40 4.50 -0.34
N ASN A 51 -9.08 5.35 0.64
CA ASN A 51 -8.73 6.75 0.39
C ASN A 51 -7.24 6.95 0.13
N ASN A 52 -6.37 6.11 0.70
CA ASN A 52 -4.91 6.35 0.67
C ASN A 52 -4.11 5.31 -0.12
N VAL A 53 -4.73 4.20 -0.54
CA VAL A 53 -3.98 3.07 -1.12
C VAL A 53 -3.46 3.36 -2.52
N ARG A 54 -4.14 4.20 -3.30
CA ARG A 54 -3.80 4.39 -4.71
C ARG A 54 -2.37 4.89 -4.91
N LYS A 55 -1.94 5.85 -4.13
CA LYS A 55 -0.59 6.41 -4.25
C LYS A 55 0.49 5.41 -3.92
N ILE A 56 0.23 4.54 -2.93
CA ILE A 56 1.17 3.46 -2.58
C ILE A 56 1.20 2.42 -3.70
N ALA A 57 0.03 2.04 -4.23
CA ALA A 57 -0.05 1.07 -5.33
C ALA A 57 0.61 1.57 -6.61
N SER A 58 0.68 2.89 -6.79
CA SER A 58 1.29 3.51 -7.98
C SER A 58 2.82 3.50 -7.95
N ILE A 59 3.44 3.17 -6.83
CA ILE A 59 4.90 3.16 -6.73
C ILE A 59 5.45 2.03 -7.59
N ASN A 60 6.41 2.36 -8.45
CA ASN A 60 7.03 1.36 -9.32
C ASN A 60 7.69 0.26 -8.50
N ASN A 61 7.47 -0.98 -8.93
CA ASN A 61 8.04 -2.17 -8.31
C ASN A 61 7.53 -2.47 -6.91
N MET A 62 6.39 -1.90 -6.53
CA MET A 62 5.67 -2.34 -5.34
C MET A 62 5.05 -3.70 -5.67
N ASN A 63 5.42 -4.74 -4.90
CA ASN A 63 5.03 -6.10 -5.21
C ASN A 63 3.66 -6.47 -4.63
N GLU A 64 3.45 -6.20 -3.35
CA GLU A 64 2.27 -6.69 -2.64
C GLU A 64 1.82 -5.68 -1.60
N LEU A 65 0.49 -5.57 -1.41
CA LEU A 65 -0.10 -4.68 -0.41
C LEU A 65 -0.94 -5.49 0.57
N ASN A 66 -0.80 -5.20 1.85
CA ASN A 66 -1.57 -5.83 2.92
C ASN A 66 -2.63 -4.85 3.43
N ILE A 67 -3.90 -5.07 3.06
CA ILE A 67 -4.98 -4.10 3.26
C ILE A 67 -6.19 -4.70 4.01
N GLY A 68 -6.02 -5.87 4.60
CA GLY A 68 -7.14 -6.66 5.13
C GLY A 68 -8.11 -5.93 6.04
N HIS A 69 -7.62 -5.08 6.96
CA HIS A 69 -8.48 -4.39 7.92
C HIS A 69 -9.51 -3.50 7.25
N SER A 70 -9.09 -2.70 6.27
CA SER A 70 -9.99 -1.79 5.56
C SER A 70 -11.06 -2.55 4.77
N ILE A 71 -10.66 -3.65 4.14
CA ILE A 71 -11.61 -4.48 3.37
C ILE A 71 -12.65 -5.09 4.30
N VAL A 72 -12.23 -5.61 5.47
CA VAL A 72 -13.15 -6.18 6.44
C VAL A 72 -14.14 -5.13 6.95
N ALA A 73 -13.65 -3.95 7.30
CA ALA A 73 -14.51 -2.86 7.75
C ALA A 73 -15.54 -2.46 6.69
N ARG A 74 -15.12 -2.36 5.43
CA ARG A 74 -16.00 -2.03 4.32
C ARG A 74 -17.03 -3.14 4.06
N ALA A 75 -16.62 -4.40 4.24
CA ALA A 75 -17.49 -5.56 4.03
C ALA A 75 -18.68 -5.56 4.96
N LEU A 76 -18.58 -5.01 6.15
CA LEU A 76 -19.69 -4.88 7.08
C LEU A 76 -20.80 -3.96 6.54
N ALA A 77 -20.43 -3.01 5.68
CA ALA A 77 -21.39 -2.05 5.10
C ALA A 77 -21.95 -2.50 3.75
N ILE A 78 -21.12 -3.07 2.87
CA ILE A 78 -21.51 -3.31 1.48
C ILE A 78 -21.29 -4.76 1.01
N GLY A 79 -20.82 -5.64 1.89
CA GLY A 79 -20.52 -7.03 1.55
C GLY A 79 -19.10 -7.24 1.09
N LEU A 80 -18.59 -8.47 1.33
CA LEU A 80 -17.19 -8.79 1.08
C LEU A 80 -16.83 -8.73 -0.40
N GLU A 81 -17.65 -9.31 -1.27
CA GLU A 81 -17.36 -9.33 -2.70
C GLU A 81 -17.21 -7.93 -3.28
N LYS A 82 -18.16 -7.05 -2.93
CA LYS A 82 -18.15 -5.68 -3.43
C LYS A 82 -16.96 -4.88 -2.87
N SER A 83 -16.65 -5.06 -1.59
CA SER A 83 -15.53 -4.36 -0.97
C SER A 83 -14.18 -4.78 -1.56
N VAL A 84 -14.00 -6.06 -1.84
CA VAL A 84 -12.79 -6.56 -2.52
C VAL A 84 -12.71 -6.01 -3.94
N ARG A 85 -13.82 -5.99 -4.66
CA ARG A 85 -13.88 -5.47 -6.03
C ARG A 85 -13.49 -3.99 -6.07
N GLU A 86 -14.01 -3.18 -5.14
CA GLU A 86 -13.66 -1.76 -5.06
C GLU A 86 -12.16 -1.57 -4.79
N MET A 87 -11.61 -2.34 -3.85
CA MET A 87 -10.19 -2.24 -3.53
C MET A 87 -9.33 -2.63 -4.72
N LYS A 88 -9.66 -3.71 -5.40
CA LYS A 88 -8.93 -4.15 -6.58
C LYS A 88 -8.94 -3.08 -7.68
N SER A 89 -10.07 -2.41 -7.88
CA SER A 89 -10.13 -1.36 -8.91
C SER A 89 -9.22 -0.18 -8.57
N LEU A 90 -9.08 0.18 -7.31
CA LEU A 90 -8.17 1.25 -6.88
C LEU A 90 -6.70 0.88 -7.09
N ILE A 91 -6.36 -0.38 -6.92
CA ILE A 91 -4.99 -0.87 -7.07
C ILE A 91 -4.62 -1.02 -8.54
N THR A 92 -5.55 -1.49 -9.37
CA THR A 92 -5.27 -1.87 -10.76
C THR A 92 -5.43 -0.72 -11.77
N LEU A 93 -6.03 0.40 -11.38
CA LEU A 93 -6.20 1.56 -12.26
C LEU A 93 -4.95 2.43 -12.40
N ASN A 94 -3.87 2.04 -11.83
CA ASN A 94 -2.62 2.81 -11.87
C ASN A 94 -1.78 2.51 -13.09
#